data_9eb0e4e4591b32e10a6dc6b8ba477117
#
_entry.id   9eb0e4e4591b32e10a6dc6b8ba477117
#
_cell.length_a   1.000
_cell.length_b   1.000
_cell.length_c   1.000
_cell.angle_alpha   90.00
_cell.angle_beta   90.00
_cell.angle_gamma   90.00
#
_symmetry.space_group_name_H-M   'P 1'
#
loop_
_entity.id
_entity.type
_entity.pdbx_description
1 polymer ?
#
loop_
_entity_poly.entity_id
_entity_poly.type
_entity_poly.pdbx_seq_one_letter_code
_entity_poly.pdbx_strand_id
1 'polypeptide(L)'
;RVLFRSWVMGLNLTAKYKGFTLFVAGTGSFGGKGLKNNSYMHVYGDRKYSEVVRGRWTEETADIATYPRLTTQGGDLNFVASDFWLYDTSRFDLNRVQLSYDFPAAMLKGKLVKGLQIYANGTSLLTLAKERKYMEMNVGTSPQCRSYALGVKVDF
;
A
#
# COMPACT_ATOMS: atom_id res chain seq x y z
N ARG A 1 13.74 -0.51 -26.33
CA ARG A 1 13.86 -0.52 -24.86
C ARG A 1 13.05 0.65 -24.33
N VAL A 2 11.87 0.38 -23.78
CA VAL A 2 11.05 1.42 -23.18
C VAL A 2 11.60 1.68 -21.77
N LEU A 3 12.17 2.85 -21.55
CA LEU A 3 12.62 3.31 -20.23
C LEU A 3 11.42 3.93 -19.51
N PHE A 4 10.85 3.21 -18.56
CA PHE A 4 9.87 3.79 -17.65
C PHE A 4 10.62 4.62 -16.59
N ARG A 5 10.38 5.92 -16.59
CA ARG A 5 10.92 6.81 -15.56
C ARG A 5 10.03 6.68 -14.32
N SER A 6 10.59 6.22 -13.22
CA SER A 6 9.93 6.21 -11.92
C SER A 6 10.55 7.25 -11.00
N TRP A 7 9.74 7.92 -10.23
CA TRP A 7 10.15 8.86 -9.20
C TRP A 7 9.82 8.26 -7.84
N VAL A 8 10.77 8.30 -6.93
CA VAL A 8 10.56 7.89 -5.54
C VAL A 8 10.81 9.09 -4.65
N MET A 9 9.87 9.36 -3.74
CA MET A 9 9.97 10.45 -2.76
C MET A 9 9.71 9.93 -1.36
N GLY A 10 10.41 10.48 -0.38
CA GLY A 10 10.16 10.26 1.04
C GLY A 10 9.56 11.53 1.67
N LEU A 11 8.60 11.35 2.55
CA LEU A 11 8.02 12.41 3.39
C LEU A 11 8.30 12.07 4.86
N ASN A 12 8.96 12.98 5.58
CA ASN A 12 9.09 12.91 7.03
C ASN A 12 8.65 14.24 7.62
N LEU A 13 7.62 14.18 8.46
CA LEU A 13 7.07 15.34 9.14
C LEU A 13 7.14 15.13 10.65
N THR A 14 7.65 16.12 11.38
CA THR A 14 7.63 16.13 12.83
C THR A 14 7.02 17.43 13.31
N ALA A 15 5.97 17.34 14.13
CA ALA A 15 5.35 18.49 14.77
C ALA A 15 5.40 18.32 16.29
N LYS A 16 5.79 19.39 17.00
CA LYS A 16 5.87 19.42 18.48
C LYS A 16 5.01 20.53 19.05
N TYR A 17 4.20 20.20 20.05
CA TYR A 17 3.37 21.18 20.74
C TYR A 17 3.09 20.75 22.18
N LYS A 18 3.45 21.55 23.15
CA LYS A 18 3.15 21.36 24.60
C LYS A 18 3.40 19.95 25.14
N GLY A 19 4.56 19.36 24.82
CA GLY A 19 4.91 18.00 25.24
C GLY A 19 4.44 16.90 24.27
N PHE A 20 3.55 17.20 23.35
CA PHE A 20 3.17 16.29 22.29
C PHE A 20 4.18 16.34 21.14
N THR A 21 4.55 15.19 20.62
CA THR A 21 5.33 15.06 19.39
C THR A 21 4.58 14.12 18.45
N LEU A 22 4.21 14.63 17.28
CA LEU A 22 3.65 13.86 16.17
C LEU A 22 4.74 13.65 15.14
N PHE A 23 4.99 12.39 14.78
CA PHE A 23 5.87 11.99 13.69
C PHE A 23 5.09 11.26 12.62
N VAL A 24 5.27 11.63 11.37
CA VAL A 24 4.63 11.02 10.20
C VAL A 24 5.70 10.72 9.16
N ALA A 25 5.76 9.49 8.71
CA ALA A 25 6.64 9.06 7.63
C ALA A 25 5.84 8.39 6.51
N GLY A 26 6.10 8.81 5.28
CA GLY A 26 5.49 8.27 4.09
C GLY A 26 6.47 8.14 2.93
N THR A 27 6.16 7.27 1.99
CA THR A 27 6.92 7.11 0.74
C THR A 27 5.98 7.14 -0.45
N GLY A 28 6.35 7.86 -1.49
CA GLY A 28 5.65 7.91 -2.77
C GLY A 28 6.51 7.32 -3.88
N SER A 29 5.89 6.58 -4.78
CA SER A 29 6.50 6.08 -6.01
C SER A 29 5.57 6.37 -7.17
N PHE A 30 6.06 7.02 -8.23
CA PHE A 30 5.24 7.52 -9.32
C PHE A 30 5.85 7.23 -10.68
N GLY A 31 5.00 7.06 -11.71
CA GLY A 31 5.39 6.91 -13.11
C GLY A 31 5.90 5.52 -13.50
N GLY A 32 5.92 4.56 -12.58
CA GLY A 32 6.26 3.17 -12.90
C GLY A 32 5.11 2.46 -13.61
N LYS A 33 5.44 1.44 -14.41
CA LYS A 33 4.47 0.54 -15.03
C LYS A 33 4.75 -0.90 -14.59
N GLY A 34 3.69 -1.63 -14.30
CA GLY A 34 3.73 -3.05 -13.98
C GLY A 34 2.83 -3.85 -14.93
N LEU A 35 3.00 -5.17 -14.94
CA LEU A 35 2.22 -6.08 -15.74
C LEU A 35 1.23 -6.86 -14.87
N LYS A 36 -0.06 -6.84 -15.22
CA LYS A 36 -1.13 -7.61 -14.55
C LYS A 36 -1.09 -9.07 -15.00
N ASN A 37 -0.16 -9.85 -14.49
CA ASN A 37 0.08 -11.24 -14.90
C ASN A 37 -0.18 -12.28 -13.79
N ASN A 38 -0.85 -11.90 -12.71
CA ASN A 38 -1.17 -12.82 -11.62
C ASN A 38 -2.43 -13.65 -11.92
N SER A 39 -2.67 -14.72 -11.13
CA SER A 39 -3.80 -15.63 -11.30
C SER A 39 -5.18 -14.99 -11.06
N TYR A 40 -5.23 -13.84 -10.38
CA TYR A 40 -6.47 -13.07 -10.20
C TYR A 40 -6.87 -12.34 -11.48
N MET A 41 -5.89 -11.86 -12.23
CA MET A 41 -6.08 -11.10 -13.47
C MET A 41 -6.15 -12.00 -14.71
N HIS A 42 -5.36 -13.08 -14.76
CA HIS A 42 -5.34 -14.02 -15.87
C HIS A 42 -6.20 -15.26 -15.56
N VAL A 43 -7.49 -15.18 -15.92
CA VAL A 43 -8.46 -16.24 -15.67
C VAL A 43 -8.69 -17.06 -16.94
N TYR A 44 -8.23 -18.29 -16.93
CA TYR A 44 -8.41 -19.27 -18.01
C TYR A 44 -8.37 -20.70 -17.46
N GLY A 45 -8.85 -21.64 -18.23
CA GLY A 45 -8.88 -23.06 -17.84
C GLY A 45 -9.82 -23.31 -16.67
N ASP A 46 -9.31 -24.00 -15.65
CA ASP A 46 -9.99 -24.39 -14.41
C ASP A 46 -9.84 -23.39 -13.26
N ARG A 47 -9.22 -22.23 -13.52
CA ARG A 47 -9.02 -21.21 -12.51
C ARG A 47 -10.35 -20.62 -12.03
N LYS A 48 -10.41 -20.28 -10.73
CA LYS A 48 -11.56 -19.61 -10.16
C LYS A 48 -11.77 -18.24 -10.80
N TYR A 49 -13.02 -17.92 -11.10
CA TYR A 49 -13.40 -16.61 -11.62
C TYR A 49 -13.19 -15.54 -10.54
N SER A 50 -12.50 -14.48 -10.92
CA SER A 50 -12.33 -13.28 -10.12
C SER A 50 -13.35 -12.21 -10.52
N GLU A 51 -13.48 -11.14 -9.73
CA GLU A 51 -14.40 -10.02 -10.03
C GLU A 51 -14.11 -9.36 -11.38
N VAL A 52 -12.85 -9.36 -11.81
CA VAL A 52 -12.43 -8.70 -13.06
C VAL A 52 -13.10 -9.27 -14.30
N VAL A 53 -13.48 -10.54 -14.28
CA VAL A 53 -14.15 -11.20 -15.43
C VAL A 53 -15.60 -10.75 -15.64
N ARG A 54 -16.18 -9.99 -14.73
CA ARG A 54 -17.52 -9.41 -14.93
C ARG A 54 -17.54 -8.43 -16.10
N GLY A 55 -16.40 -7.76 -16.36
CA GLY A 55 -16.23 -6.90 -17.54
C GLY A 55 -15.78 -7.65 -18.80
N ARG A 56 -15.96 -8.97 -18.91
CA ARG A 56 -15.51 -9.75 -20.05
C ARG A 56 -16.21 -9.34 -21.35
N TRP A 57 -15.49 -9.51 -22.44
CA TRP A 57 -16.04 -9.35 -23.77
C TRP A 57 -17.07 -10.43 -24.10
N THR A 58 -18.20 -10.03 -24.62
CA THR A 58 -19.23 -10.83 -25.27
C THR A 58 -19.76 -10.03 -26.46
N GLU A 59 -20.51 -10.64 -27.36
CA GLU A 59 -21.14 -9.90 -28.48
C GLU A 59 -22.02 -8.73 -27.98
N GLU A 60 -22.73 -8.93 -26.87
CA GLU A 60 -23.59 -7.92 -26.24
C GLU A 60 -22.83 -6.80 -25.51
N THR A 61 -21.62 -7.07 -25.08
CA THR A 61 -20.80 -6.14 -24.28
C THR A 61 -19.56 -5.62 -25.01
N ALA A 62 -19.49 -5.80 -26.33
CA ALA A 62 -18.32 -5.47 -27.15
C ALA A 62 -17.81 -4.04 -26.94
N ASP A 63 -18.73 -3.06 -26.85
CA ASP A 63 -18.40 -1.64 -26.75
C ASP A 63 -17.95 -1.20 -25.33
N ILE A 64 -18.29 -1.99 -24.30
CA ILE A 64 -18.04 -1.62 -22.89
C ILE A 64 -17.11 -2.60 -22.18
N ALA A 65 -16.65 -3.64 -22.86
CA ALA A 65 -15.82 -4.68 -22.28
C ALA A 65 -14.47 -4.12 -21.77
N THR A 66 -14.12 -4.46 -20.55
CA THR A 66 -12.87 -4.08 -19.89
C THR A 66 -11.94 -5.26 -19.65
N TYR A 67 -12.36 -6.45 -20.08
CA TYR A 67 -11.66 -7.70 -19.92
C TYR A 67 -11.83 -8.58 -21.17
N PRO A 68 -10.83 -9.37 -21.58
CA PRO A 68 -10.91 -10.24 -22.75
C PRO A 68 -12.00 -11.30 -22.64
N ARG A 69 -12.31 -11.92 -23.76
CA ARG A 69 -13.17 -13.10 -23.82
C ARG A 69 -12.61 -14.21 -22.93
N LEU A 70 -13.47 -14.89 -22.18
CA LEU A 70 -13.07 -16.06 -21.42
C LEU A 70 -12.70 -17.23 -22.35
N THR A 71 -11.71 -17.99 -21.94
CA THR A 71 -11.22 -19.17 -22.65
C THR A 71 -10.91 -20.30 -21.67
N THR A 72 -11.09 -21.53 -22.10
CA THR A 72 -10.68 -22.73 -21.35
C THR A 72 -9.23 -23.11 -21.64
N GLN A 73 -8.60 -22.53 -22.67
CA GLN A 73 -7.25 -22.84 -23.07
C GLN A 73 -6.23 -21.92 -22.39
N GLY A 74 -5.19 -22.52 -21.80
CA GLY A 74 -3.99 -21.80 -21.39
C GLY A 74 -3.17 -21.41 -22.62
N GLY A 75 -2.52 -20.24 -22.57
CA GLY A 75 -1.66 -19.77 -23.67
C GLY A 75 -2.40 -19.06 -24.81
N ASP A 76 -3.67 -18.71 -24.61
CA ASP A 76 -4.42 -17.85 -25.55
C ASP A 76 -3.70 -16.50 -25.70
N LEU A 77 -3.73 -15.95 -26.92
CA LEU A 77 -3.16 -14.65 -27.27
C LEU A 77 -3.68 -13.50 -26.39
N ASN A 78 -4.88 -13.64 -25.82
CA ASN A 78 -5.45 -12.68 -24.89
C ASN A 78 -4.64 -12.51 -23.60
N PHE A 79 -3.82 -13.48 -23.22
CA PHE A 79 -3.01 -13.46 -21.99
C PHE A 79 -1.51 -13.31 -22.24
N VAL A 80 -1.12 -12.98 -23.46
CA VAL A 80 0.24 -12.60 -23.79
C VAL A 80 0.54 -11.21 -23.20
N ALA A 81 1.77 -11.02 -22.74
CA ALA A 81 2.22 -9.75 -22.24
C ALA A 81 2.09 -8.66 -23.31
N SER A 82 1.23 -7.68 -23.04
CA SER A 82 0.91 -6.57 -23.93
C SER A 82 0.63 -5.30 -23.11
N ASP A 83 0.52 -4.18 -23.80
CA ASP A 83 0.16 -2.90 -23.17
C ASP A 83 -1.25 -2.90 -22.55
N PHE A 84 -2.17 -3.73 -23.01
CA PHE A 84 -3.48 -3.97 -22.38
C PHE A 84 -3.33 -4.39 -20.90
N TRP A 85 -2.33 -5.18 -20.57
CA TRP A 85 -2.07 -5.66 -19.22
C TRP A 85 -1.16 -4.74 -18.40
N LEU A 86 -0.72 -3.61 -18.96
CA LEU A 86 0.06 -2.64 -18.21
C LEU A 86 -0.84 -1.85 -17.24
N TYR A 87 -0.32 -1.61 -16.05
CA TYR A 87 -0.95 -0.74 -15.08
C TYR A 87 0.04 0.27 -14.50
N ASP A 88 -0.50 1.34 -13.94
CA ASP A 88 0.29 2.36 -13.25
C ASP A 88 0.62 1.88 -11.83
N THR A 89 1.91 1.77 -11.51
CA THR A 89 2.38 1.38 -10.18
C THR A 89 2.48 2.55 -9.21
N SER A 90 2.02 3.74 -9.61
CA SER A 90 2.03 4.92 -8.77
C SER A 90 1.27 4.69 -7.48
N ARG A 91 1.93 5.01 -6.35
CA ARG A 91 1.38 4.84 -5.01
C ARG A 91 1.98 5.82 -4.03
N PHE A 92 1.25 6.05 -2.95
CA PHE A 92 1.75 6.71 -1.76
C PHE A 92 1.43 5.83 -0.55
N ASP A 93 2.46 5.51 0.22
CA ASP A 93 2.38 4.68 1.41
C ASP A 93 2.62 5.53 2.66
N LEU A 94 1.67 5.50 3.59
CA LEU A 94 1.81 6.06 4.93
C LEU A 94 2.44 4.98 5.82
N ASN A 95 3.77 5.00 5.89
CA ASN A 95 4.55 3.93 6.50
C ASN A 95 4.45 3.92 8.03
N ARG A 96 4.51 5.11 8.65
CA ARG A 96 4.51 5.24 10.11
C ARG A 96 3.87 6.54 10.54
N VAL A 97 3.04 6.45 11.57
CA VAL A 97 2.55 7.59 12.35
C VAL A 97 2.83 7.27 13.82
N GLN A 98 3.47 8.18 14.51
CA GLN A 98 3.75 8.06 15.94
C GLN A 98 3.32 9.33 16.65
N LEU A 99 2.53 9.19 17.68
CA LEU A 99 2.19 10.24 18.62
C LEU A 99 2.85 9.91 19.97
N SER A 100 3.61 10.84 20.51
CA SER A 100 4.21 10.70 21.84
C SER A 100 3.91 11.91 22.69
N TYR A 101 3.87 11.69 24.00
CA TYR A 101 3.70 12.73 24.99
C TYR A 101 4.79 12.62 26.06
N ASP A 102 5.56 13.69 26.21
CA ASP A 102 6.61 13.83 27.22
C ASP A 102 6.02 14.54 28.45
N PHE A 103 6.05 13.86 29.59
CA PHE A 103 5.57 14.43 30.83
C PHE A 103 6.53 15.51 31.33
N PRO A 104 6.02 16.70 31.76
CA PRO A 104 6.87 17.77 32.29
C PRO A 104 7.66 17.30 33.51
N ALA A 105 8.93 17.65 33.59
CA ALA A 105 9.81 17.32 34.72
C ALA A 105 9.24 17.83 36.07
N ALA A 106 8.42 18.87 36.05
CA ALA A 106 7.75 19.41 37.25
C ALA A 106 6.80 18.41 37.90
N MET A 107 6.19 17.47 37.13
CA MET A 107 5.31 16.41 37.65
C MET A 107 6.10 15.24 38.25
N LEU A 108 7.40 15.09 37.90
CA LEU A 108 8.27 14.01 38.31
C LEU A 108 9.19 14.38 39.48
N LYS A 109 9.10 15.62 40.00
CA LYS A 109 9.97 16.15 41.08
C LYS A 109 9.90 15.24 42.32
N GLY A 110 11.10 14.87 42.82
CA GLY A 110 11.26 14.08 44.06
C GLY A 110 11.11 12.58 43.89
N LYS A 111 11.01 12.06 42.64
CA LYS A 111 10.90 10.66 42.35
C LYS A 111 12.18 10.12 41.68
N LEU A 112 12.40 8.80 41.78
CA LEU A 112 13.51 8.13 41.09
C LEU A 112 13.45 8.28 39.56
N VAL A 113 12.30 8.62 39.00
CA VAL A 113 12.06 8.76 37.56
C VAL A 113 12.38 10.21 37.16
N LYS A 114 13.32 10.38 36.22
CA LYS A 114 13.77 11.66 35.66
C LYS A 114 12.99 12.05 34.40
N GLY A 115 12.50 11.05 33.66
CA GLY A 115 11.71 11.28 32.45
C GLY A 115 10.66 10.19 32.26
N LEU A 116 9.51 10.58 31.75
CA LEU A 116 8.41 9.69 31.40
C LEU A 116 7.82 10.11 30.06
N GLN A 117 7.77 9.19 29.10
CA GLN A 117 7.13 9.41 27.81
C GLN A 117 6.18 8.25 27.54
N ILE A 118 4.99 8.57 27.07
CA ILE A 118 4.04 7.59 26.53
C ILE A 118 3.99 7.79 25.01
N TYR A 119 3.96 6.72 24.25
CA TYR A 119 3.82 6.81 22.80
C TYR A 119 2.87 5.75 22.24
N ALA A 120 2.17 6.14 21.18
CA ALA A 120 1.40 5.26 20.33
C ALA A 120 1.96 5.32 18.91
N ASN A 121 2.14 4.19 18.27
CA ASN A 121 2.62 4.16 16.91
C ASN A 121 1.78 3.20 16.06
N GLY A 122 1.59 3.57 14.79
CA GLY A 122 0.98 2.73 13.77
C GLY A 122 1.90 2.63 12.56
N THR A 123 2.01 1.44 11.99
CA THR A 123 2.80 1.18 10.79
C THR A 123 1.95 0.61 9.67
N SER A 124 2.33 0.89 8.42
CA SER A 124 1.63 0.45 7.20
C SER A 124 0.14 0.83 7.20
N LEU A 125 -0.17 2.06 7.63
CA LEU A 125 -1.54 2.49 7.93
C LEU A 125 -2.39 2.66 6.69
N LEU A 126 -1.80 3.18 5.60
CA LEU A 126 -2.54 3.53 4.39
C LEU A 126 -1.64 3.40 3.17
N THR A 127 -2.17 2.78 2.11
CA THR A 127 -1.60 2.81 0.77
C THR A 127 -2.63 3.41 -0.18
N LEU A 128 -2.28 4.51 -0.82
CA LEU A 128 -3.07 5.15 -1.86
C LEU A 128 -2.51 4.73 -3.21
N ALA A 129 -3.25 3.90 -3.95
CA ALA A 129 -2.88 3.45 -5.29
C ALA A 129 -4.15 3.14 -6.09
N LYS A 130 -4.10 3.38 -7.40
CA LYS A 130 -5.24 3.13 -8.31
C LYS A 130 -5.65 1.66 -8.32
N GLU A 131 -4.67 0.76 -8.34
CA GLU A 131 -4.90 -0.68 -8.44
C GLU A 131 -5.07 -1.38 -7.08
N ARG A 132 -5.10 -0.63 -5.98
CA ARG A 132 -5.25 -1.15 -4.61
C ARG A 132 -6.48 -2.03 -4.41
N LYS A 133 -7.53 -1.79 -5.19
CA LYS A 133 -8.76 -2.58 -5.13
C LYS A 133 -8.51 -4.06 -5.45
N TYR A 134 -7.61 -4.36 -6.37
CA TYR A 134 -7.41 -5.71 -6.90
C TYR A 134 -6.07 -6.33 -6.55
N MET A 135 -5.11 -5.56 -6.04
CA MET A 135 -3.77 -6.08 -5.73
C MET A 135 -3.07 -5.29 -4.64
N GLU A 136 -2.25 -5.98 -3.88
CA GLU A 136 -1.30 -5.37 -2.95
C GLU A 136 -0.08 -4.88 -3.71
N MET A 137 0.25 -3.59 -3.56
CA MET A 137 1.29 -2.94 -4.36
C MET A 137 2.71 -3.14 -3.83
N ASN A 138 2.85 -3.53 -2.56
CA ASN A 138 4.14 -3.55 -1.87
C ASN A 138 4.64 -4.93 -1.47
N VAL A 139 3.83 -5.96 -1.69
CA VAL A 139 4.11 -7.30 -1.19
C VAL A 139 4.14 -8.29 -2.33
N GLY A 140 5.07 -9.21 -2.29
CA GLY A 140 5.14 -10.32 -3.21
C GLY A 140 3.96 -11.28 -3.00
N THR A 141 4.10 -12.22 -2.07
CA THR A 141 3.11 -13.27 -1.82
C THR A 141 2.29 -13.09 -0.53
N SER A 142 2.67 -12.16 0.34
CA SER A 142 2.02 -11.95 1.63
C SER A 142 1.29 -10.61 1.69
N PRO A 143 0.07 -10.55 2.26
CA PRO A 143 -0.65 -9.30 2.42
C PRO A 143 0.06 -8.39 3.45
N GLN A 144 0.02 -7.09 3.20
CA GLN A 144 0.56 -6.10 4.12
C GLN A 144 -0.40 -5.86 5.28
N CYS A 145 0.05 -6.16 6.50
CA CYS A 145 -0.72 -5.96 7.71
C CYS A 145 -0.45 -4.59 8.32
N ARG A 146 -1.49 -3.96 8.86
CA ARG A 146 -1.36 -2.79 9.72
C ARG A 146 -0.94 -3.24 11.10
N SER A 147 0.00 -2.52 11.72
CA SER A 147 0.44 -2.81 13.07
C SER A 147 0.26 -1.58 13.95
N TYR A 148 -0.15 -1.80 15.19
CA TYR A 148 -0.32 -0.76 16.20
C TYR A 148 0.45 -1.17 17.45
N ALA A 149 1.15 -0.22 18.04
CA ALA A 149 1.90 -0.43 19.27
C ALA A 149 1.71 0.74 20.23
N LEU A 150 1.59 0.41 21.51
CA LEU A 150 1.61 1.36 22.63
C LEU A 150 2.84 1.07 23.46
N GLY A 151 3.52 2.10 23.94
CA GLY A 151 4.70 1.93 24.77
C GLY A 151 4.88 3.10 25.74
N VAL A 152 5.69 2.80 26.76
CA VAL A 152 6.11 3.75 27.79
C VAL A 152 7.61 3.72 27.85
N LYS A 153 8.25 4.89 27.85
CA LYS A 153 9.68 5.06 28.08
C LYS A 153 9.85 5.74 29.43
N VAL A 154 10.69 5.17 30.28
CA VAL A 154 11.00 5.69 31.60
C VAL A 154 12.50 5.91 31.69
N ASP A 155 12.93 7.11 32.06
CA ASP A 155 14.32 7.46 32.31
C ASP A 155 14.51 7.64 33.83
N PHE A 156 15.50 6.94 34.39
CA PHE A 156 15.83 6.94 35.83
C PHE A 156 17.00 7.82 36.18
#